data_3fa8d09a99d78941844816a25879324d
#
_entry.id   3fa8d09a99d78941844816a25879324d
#
_cell.length_a   1.000
_cell.length_b   1.000
_cell.length_c   1.000
_cell.angle_alpha   90.00
_cell.angle_beta   90.00
_cell.angle_gamma   90.00
#
_symmetry.space_group_name_H-M   'P 1'
#
loop_
_entity.id
_entity.type
_entity.pdbx_description
1 polymer ?
#
loop_
_entity_poly.entity_id
_entity_poly.type
_entity_poly.pdbx_seq_one_letter_code
_entity_poly.pdbx_strand_id
1 'polypeptide(L)'
;MTAYLEFSFKIAPLQPWSEILMAELIEIGFDSFTEELDGILGYIPEESFNEDSLKSLPLMSAPEVKISYTYQQMPNINWNEEW
;
A
#
# COMPACT_ATOMS: atom_id res chain seq x y z
N MET A 1 9.43 3.64 18.67
CA MET A 1 8.17 3.87 17.97
C MET A 1 8.32 3.52 16.51
N THR A 2 7.30 2.95 15.93
CA THR A 2 7.39 2.44 14.57
C THR A 2 7.02 3.51 13.56
N ALA A 3 7.90 3.72 12.58
CA ALA A 3 7.57 4.57 11.45
C ALA A 3 6.70 3.77 10.48
N TYR A 4 5.85 4.46 9.75
CA TYR A 4 5.00 3.85 8.75
C TYR A 4 5.43 4.28 7.37
N LEU A 5 5.23 3.41 6.40
CA LEU A 5 5.38 3.72 5.00
C LEU A 5 4.00 3.91 4.40
N GLU A 6 3.85 4.97 3.63
CA GLU A 6 2.61 5.23 2.91
C GLU A 6 2.85 4.91 1.44
N PHE A 7 2.08 3.96 0.94
CA PHE A 7 2.17 3.56 -0.45
C PHE A 7 1.00 4.12 -1.23
N SER A 8 1.29 4.66 -2.41
CA SER A 8 0.25 5.10 -3.34
C SER A 8 0.27 4.15 -4.51
N PHE A 9 -0.80 3.36 -4.65
CA PHE A 9 -0.95 2.41 -5.74
C PHE A 9 -1.89 2.97 -6.78
N LYS A 10 -1.47 2.94 -8.04
CA LYS A 10 -2.34 3.28 -9.18
C LYS A 10 -2.73 1.98 -9.85
N ILE A 11 -4.01 1.78 -10.04
CA ILE A 11 -4.57 0.51 -10.49
C ILE A 11 -5.49 0.77 -11.68
N ALA A 12 -5.24 0.07 -12.79
CA ALA A 12 -6.06 0.22 -13.99
C ALA A 12 -6.32 -1.15 -14.60
N PRO A 13 -7.56 -1.59 -14.69
CA PRO A 13 -8.78 -0.93 -14.19
C PRO A 13 -8.90 -1.04 -12.67
N LEU A 14 -9.60 -0.08 -12.08
CA LEU A 14 -9.69 -0.03 -10.63
C LEU A 14 -10.51 -1.18 -10.06
N GLN A 15 -11.64 -1.48 -10.70
CA GLN A 15 -12.54 -2.52 -10.21
C GLN A 15 -12.41 -3.74 -11.09
N PRO A 16 -12.40 -4.93 -10.55
CA PRO A 16 -12.45 -5.29 -9.12
C PRO A 16 -11.07 -5.37 -8.48
N TRP A 17 -10.04 -4.92 -9.18
CA TRP A 17 -8.65 -5.20 -8.82
C TRP A 17 -8.20 -4.51 -7.54
N SER A 18 -8.80 -3.35 -7.21
CA SER A 18 -8.41 -2.66 -5.99
C SER A 18 -8.70 -3.51 -4.76
N GLU A 19 -9.86 -4.18 -4.72
CA GLU A 19 -10.20 -5.01 -3.57
C GLU A 19 -9.31 -6.24 -3.51
N ILE A 20 -9.01 -6.81 -4.66
CA ILE A 20 -8.13 -7.97 -4.71
C ILE A 20 -6.72 -7.59 -4.23
N LEU A 21 -6.24 -6.44 -4.67
CA LEU A 21 -4.93 -5.99 -4.24
C LEU A 21 -4.89 -5.75 -2.74
N MET A 22 -5.94 -5.14 -2.18
CA MET A 22 -5.98 -4.90 -0.75
C MET A 22 -5.88 -6.21 0.03
N ALA A 23 -6.59 -7.25 -0.43
CA ALA A 23 -6.51 -8.54 0.24
C ALA A 23 -5.10 -9.12 0.19
N GLU A 24 -4.43 -8.98 -0.93
CA GLU A 24 -3.06 -9.48 -1.04
C GLU A 24 -2.10 -8.67 -0.16
N LEU A 25 -2.30 -7.37 -0.10
CA LEU A 25 -1.42 -6.52 0.70
C LEU A 25 -1.56 -6.80 2.19
N ILE A 26 -2.77 -7.09 2.65
CA ILE A 26 -2.97 -7.45 4.05
C ILE A 26 -2.13 -8.66 4.42
N GLU A 27 -2.01 -9.60 3.50
CA GLU A 27 -1.24 -10.82 3.75
C GLU A 27 0.23 -10.54 3.99
N ILE A 28 0.75 -9.45 3.46
CA ILE A 28 2.18 -9.15 3.61
C ILE A 28 2.44 -8.05 4.64
N GLY A 29 1.42 -7.65 5.40
CA GLY A 29 1.65 -6.78 6.54
C GLY A 29 1.00 -5.41 6.49
N PHE A 30 0.32 -5.06 5.40
CA PHE A 30 -0.39 -3.78 5.36
C PHE A 30 -1.58 -3.85 6.31
N ASP A 31 -1.81 -2.77 7.04
CA ASP A 31 -2.83 -2.79 8.06
C ASP A 31 -3.95 -1.76 7.87
N SER A 32 -3.81 -0.84 6.96
CA SER A 32 -4.91 0.09 6.68
C SER A 32 -4.81 0.62 5.27
N PHE A 33 -5.95 1.08 4.74
CA PHE A 33 -6.03 1.54 3.37
C PHE A 33 -7.01 2.70 3.26
N THR A 34 -6.80 3.54 2.25
CA THR A 34 -7.73 4.60 1.89
C THR A 34 -7.93 4.52 0.38
N GLU A 35 -9.18 4.59 -0.06
CA GLU A 35 -9.48 4.52 -1.48
C GLU A 35 -9.25 5.87 -2.15
N GLU A 36 -8.73 5.83 -3.37
CA GLU A 36 -8.47 7.00 -4.19
C GLU A 36 -9.19 6.85 -5.52
N LEU A 37 -9.21 7.93 -6.31
CA LEU A 37 -9.91 7.91 -7.59
C LEU A 37 -9.34 6.87 -8.55
N ASP A 38 -8.04 6.69 -8.55
CA ASP A 38 -7.40 5.80 -9.51
C ASP A 38 -6.53 4.74 -8.83
N GLY A 39 -6.77 4.50 -7.53
CA GLY A 39 -6.00 3.52 -6.82
C GLY A 39 -6.32 3.52 -5.35
N ILE A 40 -5.33 3.15 -4.56
CA ILE A 40 -5.49 3.11 -3.10
C ILE A 40 -4.20 3.61 -2.45
N LEU A 41 -4.36 4.10 -1.22
CA LEU A 41 -3.22 4.34 -0.35
C LEU A 41 -3.16 3.19 0.64
N GLY A 42 -1.97 2.66 0.87
CA GLY A 42 -1.80 1.58 1.84
C GLY A 42 -0.74 1.96 2.85
N TYR A 43 -0.90 1.47 4.07
CA TYR A 43 0.01 1.81 5.16
C TYR A 43 0.56 0.53 5.77
N ILE A 44 1.87 0.50 5.96
CA ILE A 44 2.54 -0.67 6.53
C ILE A 44 3.64 -0.18 7.47
N PRO A 45 3.78 -0.80 8.65
CA PRO A 45 4.92 -0.46 9.51
C PRO A 45 6.22 -0.73 8.77
N GLU A 46 7.15 0.21 8.90
CA GLU A 46 8.41 0.09 8.17
C GLU A 46 9.12 -1.22 8.46
N GLU A 47 9.06 -1.65 9.71
CA GLU A 47 9.75 -2.88 10.10
C GLU A 47 9.09 -4.14 9.54
N SER A 48 7.85 -4.04 9.11
CA SER A 48 7.14 -5.17 8.51
C SER A 48 7.25 -5.21 7.00
N PHE A 49 7.77 -4.16 6.39
CA PHE A 49 7.84 -4.07 4.95
C PHE A 49 8.97 -4.91 4.40
N ASN A 50 8.66 -5.68 3.36
CA ASN A 50 9.64 -6.47 2.62
C ASN A 50 9.33 -6.27 1.14
N GLU A 51 10.25 -5.63 0.44
CA GLU A 51 10.02 -5.31 -0.97
C GLU A 51 9.88 -6.57 -1.82
N ASP A 52 10.60 -7.62 -1.48
CA ASP A 52 10.47 -8.87 -2.21
C ASP A 52 9.08 -9.45 -2.08
N SER A 53 8.47 -9.35 -0.90
CA SER A 53 7.11 -9.82 -0.70
C SER A 53 6.14 -9.04 -1.58
N LEU A 54 6.32 -7.72 -1.65
CA LEU A 54 5.46 -6.89 -2.48
C LEU A 54 5.60 -7.26 -3.95
N LYS A 55 6.83 -7.38 -4.43
CA LYS A 55 7.06 -7.69 -5.84
C LYS A 55 6.63 -9.09 -6.22
N SER A 56 6.52 -9.97 -5.25
CA SER A 56 6.11 -11.36 -5.50
C SER A 56 4.61 -11.55 -5.53
N LEU A 57 3.83 -10.51 -5.24
CA LEU A 57 2.39 -10.65 -5.27
C LEU A 57 1.92 -11.00 -6.68
N PRO A 58 1.00 -11.98 -6.82
CA PRO A 58 0.53 -12.37 -8.15
C PRO A 58 -0.01 -11.20 -8.96
N LEU A 59 -0.68 -10.27 -8.31
CA LEU A 59 -1.31 -9.15 -9.00
C LEU A 59 -0.28 -8.20 -9.61
N MET A 60 0.92 -8.14 -9.06
CA MET A 60 1.96 -7.25 -9.56
C MET A 60 2.43 -7.64 -10.96
N SER A 61 2.25 -8.88 -11.34
CA SER A 61 2.66 -9.35 -12.67
C SER A 61 1.47 -9.82 -13.51
N ALA A 62 0.24 -9.60 -13.05
CA ALA A 62 -0.94 -10.01 -13.79
C ALA A 62 -1.11 -9.17 -15.03
N PRO A 63 -1.33 -9.78 -16.20
CA PRO A 63 -1.48 -9.01 -17.45
C PRO A 63 -2.82 -8.30 -17.57
N GLU A 64 -3.82 -8.68 -16.77
CA GLU A 64 -5.16 -8.10 -16.84
C GLU A 64 -5.26 -6.74 -16.17
N VAL A 65 -4.27 -6.39 -15.39
CA VAL A 65 -4.31 -5.15 -14.61
C VAL A 65 -2.93 -4.51 -14.60
N LYS A 66 -2.93 -3.19 -14.63
CA LYS A 66 -1.69 -2.43 -14.52
C LYS A 66 -1.62 -1.80 -13.14
N ILE A 67 -0.57 -2.10 -12.41
CA ILE A 67 -0.38 -1.56 -11.07
C ILE A 67 1.00 -0.94 -11.01
N SER A 68 1.03 0.32 -10.56
CA SER A 68 2.27 1.00 -10.27
C SER A 68 2.17 1.60 -8.88
N TYR A 69 3.30 1.87 -8.28
CA TYR A 69 3.26 2.42 -6.93
C TYR A 69 4.48 3.30 -6.68
N THR A 70 4.28 4.22 -5.75
CA THR A 70 5.35 4.98 -5.11
C THR A 70 5.11 4.91 -3.62
N TYR A 71 6.14 5.21 -2.85
CA TYR A 71 5.95 5.21 -1.40
C TYR A 71 6.92 6.18 -0.76
N GLN A 72 6.58 6.54 0.46
CA GLN A 72 7.41 7.43 1.26
C GLN A 72 7.30 7.04 2.72
N GLN A 73 8.33 7.33 3.47
CA GLN A 73 8.32 7.12 4.90
C GLN A 73 7.57 8.25 5.56
N MET A 74 6.59 7.89 6.39
CA MET A 74 5.87 8.89 7.16
C MET A 74 6.66 9.17 8.43
N PRO A 75 6.93 10.43 8.72
CA PRO A 75 7.65 10.73 9.96
C PRO A 75 6.80 10.36 11.16
N ASN A 76 7.48 10.03 12.23
CA ASN A 76 6.81 9.71 13.49
C ASN A 76 6.44 11.01 14.17
N ILE A 77 5.28 11.53 13.83
CA ILE A 77 4.83 12.83 14.32
C ILE A 77 3.99 12.66 15.56
N ASN A 78 4.30 13.46 16.57
CA ASN A 78 3.45 13.52 17.75
C ASN A 78 2.36 14.56 17.48
N TRP A 79 1.19 14.06 17.11
CA TRP A 79 0.09 14.94 16.72
C TRP A 79 -0.37 15.86 17.84
N ASN A 80 -0.16 15.43 19.09
CA ASN A 80 -0.59 16.25 20.24
C ASN A 80 0.20 17.53 20.38
N GLU A 81 1.40 17.55 19.87
CA GLU A 81 2.23 18.74 19.96
C GLU A 81 1.84 19.81 18.98
N GLU A 82 1.12 19.43 17.95
CA GLU A 82 0.74 20.37 16.92
C GLU A 82 -0.36 21.31 17.37
N TRP A 83 -1.06 20.96 18.40
CA TRP A 83 -2.24 21.68 18.85
C TRP A 83 -2.13 22.11 20.30
#